data_c1bd5e9635a9772a460bb165640c49e5
#
_entry.id   c1bd5e9635a9772a460bb165640c49e5
#
_cell.length_a   1.000
_cell.length_b   1.000
_cell.length_c   1.000
_cell.angle_alpha   90.00
_cell.angle_beta   90.00
_cell.angle_gamma   90.00
#
_symmetry.space_group_name_H-M   'P 1'
#
loop_
_entity.id
_entity.type
_entity.pdbx_description
1 polymer ?
#
loop_
_entity_poly.entity_id
_entity_poly.type
_entity_poly.pdbx_seq_one_letter_code
_entity_poly.pdbx_strand_id
1 'polypeptide(L)'
;MGTIDEYLKGILGQILTSYKILTELNDNPNELEIIKRELSKIRGLLQVIFNELDKKKYQSDHFVTLHKLSAYYIDTYDFAREIEILAQVYYKDSSRLKNLRLLIINSLNDKKLIEKLQTILIKL
;
A
#
# COMPACT_ATOMS: atom_id res chain seq x y z
N MET A 1 16.80 22.24 1.46
CA MET A 1 17.39 21.06 2.05
C MET A 1 16.47 19.88 1.88
N GLY A 2 16.91 18.86 1.12
CA GLY A 2 16.15 17.64 0.97
C GLY A 2 15.96 17.00 2.31
N THR A 3 14.80 17.17 2.88
CA THR A 3 14.50 16.66 4.20
C THR A 3 13.87 15.29 4.09
N ILE A 4 13.90 14.55 5.19
CA ILE A 4 13.16 13.30 5.31
C ILE A 4 11.67 13.55 5.05
N ASP A 5 11.15 14.71 5.44
CA ASP A 5 9.75 15.07 5.24
C ASP A 5 9.37 15.10 3.76
N GLU A 6 10.19 15.74 2.93
CA GLU A 6 9.94 15.81 1.48
C GLU A 6 10.02 14.44 0.82
N TYR A 7 11.00 13.64 1.25
CA TYR A 7 11.19 12.30 0.76
C TYR A 7 9.97 11.41 1.09
N LEU A 8 9.53 11.44 2.35
CA LEU A 8 8.36 10.68 2.78
C LEU A 8 7.08 11.18 2.12
N LYS A 9 6.95 12.49 1.94
CA LYS A 9 5.79 13.08 1.25
C LYS A 9 5.64 12.47 -0.15
N GLY A 10 6.74 12.35 -0.89
CA GLY A 10 6.72 11.73 -2.20
C GLY A 10 6.31 10.27 -2.16
N ILE A 11 6.82 9.51 -1.18
CA ILE A 11 6.50 8.09 -1.03
C ILE A 11 5.04 7.90 -0.65
N LEU A 12 4.53 8.68 0.32
CA LEU A 12 3.12 8.60 0.72
C LEU A 12 2.19 8.93 -0.43
N GLY A 13 2.54 9.96 -1.22
CA GLY A 13 1.76 10.31 -2.41
C GLY A 13 1.68 9.17 -3.40
N GLN A 14 2.77 8.44 -3.61
CA GLN A 14 2.79 7.29 -4.51
C GLN A 14 1.94 6.13 -3.99
N ILE A 15 1.97 5.85 -2.68
CA ILE A 15 1.12 4.82 -2.08
C ILE A 15 -0.35 5.17 -2.28
N LEU A 16 -0.73 6.42 -2.02
CA LEU A 16 -2.10 6.87 -2.18
C LEU A 16 -2.55 6.80 -3.64
N THR A 17 -1.66 7.11 -4.59
CA THR A 17 -1.95 6.98 -6.02
C THR A 17 -2.18 5.52 -6.40
N SER A 18 -1.34 4.61 -5.94
CA SER A 18 -1.51 3.18 -6.21
C SER A 18 -2.81 2.65 -5.63
N TYR A 19 -3.15 3.07 -4.41
CA TYR A 19 -4.41 2.68 -3.78
C TYR A 19 -5.60 3.20 -4.61
N LYS A 20 -5.55 4.45 -5.05
CA LYS A 20 -6.60 5.04 -5.87
C LYS A 20 -6.81 4.25 -7.17
N ILE A 21 -5.72 3.85 -7.82
CA ILE A 21 -5.79 3.02 -9.02
C ILE A 21 -6.55 1.73 -8.72
N LEU A 22 -6.22 1.07 -7.60
CA LEU A 22 -6.89 -0.17 -7.20
C LEU A 22 -8.40 0.03 -6.98
N THR A 23 -8.82 1.18 -6.43
CA THR A 23 -10.23 1.45 -6.17
C THR A 23 -11.02 1.82 -7.41
N GLU A 24 -10.37 2.29 -8.46
CA GLU A 24 -11.02 2.81 -9.67
C GLU A 24 -11.07 1.80 -10.82
N LEU A 25 -10.59 0.57 -10.61
CA LEU A 25 -10.61 -0.46 -11.65
C LEU A 25 -12.02 -0.98 -11.89
N ASN A 26 -12.26 -1.46 -13.12
CA ASN A 26 -13.57 -1.93 -13.57
C ASN A 26 -13.72 -3.45 -13.54
N ASP A 27 -12.74 -4.16 -13.00
CA ASP A 27 -12.73 -5.63 -12.86
C ASP A 27 -12.72 -6.37 -14.18
N ASN A 28 -12.10 -5.78 -15.20
CA ASN A 28 -11.86 -6.44 -16.46
C ASN A 28 -10.66 -7.40 -16.33
N PRO A 29 -10.68 -8.55 -17.01
CA PRO A 29 -9.59 -9.52 -16.91
C PRO A 29 -8.21 -8.96 -17.23
N ASN A 30 -8.12 -7.98 -18.13
CA ASN A 30 -6.85 -7.34 -18.48
C ASN A 30 -6.31 -6.44 -17.38
N GLU A 31 -7.09 -6.19 -16.32
CA GLU A 31 -6.65 -5.37 -15.19
C GLU A 31 -5.91 -6.16 -14.12
N LEU A 32 -5.86 -7.48 -14.25
CA LEU A 32 -5.18 -8.35 -13.30
C LEU A 32 -3.71 -7.93 -13.10
N GLU A 33 -3.01 -7.64 -14.18
CA GLU A 33 -1.61 -7.21 -14.12
C GLU A 33 -1.46 -5.84 -13.46
N ILE A 34 -2.46 -4.98 -13.62
CA ILE A 34 -2.49 -3.67 -12.95
C ILE A 34 -2.59 -3.86 -11.44
N ILE A 35 -3.48 -4.73 -10.98
CA ILE A 35 -3.64 -5.02 -9.55
C ILE A 35 -2.32 -5.54 -8.97
N LYS A 36 -1.70 -6.50 -9.63
CA LYS A 36 -0.43 -7.07 -9.21
C LYS A 36 0.66 -6.01 -9.11
N ARG A 37 0.76 -5.16 -10.11
CA ARG A 37 1.76 -4.09 -10.18
C ARG A 37 1.57 -3.09 -9.03
N GLU A 38 0.34 -2.61 -8.84
CA GLU A 38 0.07 -1.61 -7.81
C GLU A 38 0.23 -2.17 -6.40
N LEU A 39 -0.16 -3.41 -6.18
CA LEU A 39 0.04 -4.08 -4.90
C LEU A 39 1.54 -4.23 -4.58
N SER A 40 2.33 -4.61 -5.58
CA SER A 40 3.78 -4.72 -5.43
C SER A 40 4.43 -3.37 -5.14
N LYS A 41 3.94 -2.30 -5.77
CA LYS A 41 4.42 -0.94 -5.50
C LYS A 41 4.16 -0.53 -4.05
N ILE A 42 2.96 -0.78 -3.55
CA ILE A 42 2.60 -0.45 -2.17
C ILE A 42 3.54 -1.17 -1.21
N ARG A 43 3.77 -2.45 -1.44
CA ARG A 43 4.69 -3.24 -0.62
C ARG A 43 6.11 -2.63 -0.62
N GLY A 44 6.62 -2.34 -1.81
CA GLY A 44 7.96 -1.77 -1.94
C GLY A 44 8.08 -0.41 -1.27
N LEU A 45 7.06 0.43 -1.42
CA LEU A 45 7.05 1.77 -0.80
C LEU A 45 6.96 1.69 0.73
N LEU A 46 6.18 0.77 1.26
CA LEU A 46 6.12 0.53 2.71
C LEU A 46 7.46 0.04 3.23
N GLN A 47 8.16 -0.80 2.48
CA GLN A 47 9.48 -1.27 2.85
C GLN A 47 10.49 -0.11 2.89
N VAL A 48 10.41 0.80 1.92
CA VAL A 48 11.27 2.00 1.90
C VAL A 48 11.01 2.87 3.14
N ILE A 49 9.74 3.09 3.49
CA ILE A 49 9.38 3.85 4.69
C ILE A 49 9.96 3.19 5.94
N PHE A 50 9.75 1.89 6.08
CA PHE A 50 10.28 1.15 7.22
C PHE A 50 11.78 1.26 7.33
N ASN A 51 12.50 1.02 6.24
CA ASN A 51 13.96 1.06 6.22
C ASN A 51 14.48 2.45 6.57
N GLU A 52 13.85 3.50 6.04
CA GLU A 52 14.27 4.87 6.28
C GLU A 52 14.06 5.27 7.73
N LEU A 53 12.90 4.94 8.30
CA LEU A 53 12.58 5.31 9.68
C LEU A 53 13.27 4.41 10.70
N ASP A 54 13.67 3.21 10.31
CA ASP A 54 14.38 2.27 11.19
C ASP A 54 15.85 2.67 11.40
N LYS A 55 16.43 3.43 10.47
CA LYS A 55 17.83 3.90 10.56
C LYS A 55 18.07 4.85 11.71
N LYS A 56 17.07 5.63 12.10
CA LYS A 56 17.17 6.65 13.15
C LYS A 56 15.95 6.59 14.04
N LYS A 57 16.15 6.97 15.31
CA LYS A 57 15.00 7.12 16.20
C LYS A 57 14.40 8.49 16.01
N TYR A 58 13.25 8.52 15.37
CA TYR A 58 12.47 9.74 15.22
C TYR A 58 11.50 9.87 16.39
N GLN A 59 11.40 11.09 16.95
CA GLN A 59 10.53 11.34 18.08
C GLN A 59 9.19 11.92 17.70
N SER A 60 9.02 12.29 16.44
CA SER A 60 7.78 12.83 15.95
C SER A 60 6.69 11.75 15.93
N ASP A 61 5.50 12.08 16.42
CA ASP A 61 4.38 11.14 16.51
C ASP A 61 4.02 10.56 15.14
N HIS A 62 4.04 11.37 14.09
CA HIS A 62 3.68 10.87 12.77
C HIS A 62 4.75 9.93 12.19
N PHE A 63 6.02 10.13 12.51
CA PHE A 63 7.08 9.19 12.10
C PHE A 63 6.95 7.87 12.87
N VAL A 64 6.66 7.92 14.15
CA VAL A 64 6.42 6.73 14.96
C VAL A 64 5.23 5.94 14.40
N THR A 65 4.16 6.63 14.05
CA THR A 65 2.98 6.02 13.46
C THR A 65 3.31 5.36 12.12
N LEU A 66 4.05 6.06 11.24
CA LEU A 66 4.45 5.50 9.95
C LEU A 66 5.32 4.26 10.11
N HIS A 67 6.27 4.29 11.04
CA HIS A 67 7.14 3.15 11.30
C HIS A 67 6.34 1.93 11.75
N LYS A 68 5.41 2.12 12.67
CA LYS A 68 4.54 1.05 13.17
C LYS A 68 3.64 0.48 12.08
N LEU A 69 3.03 1.37 11.26
CA LEU A 69 2.16 0.94 10.17
C LEU A 69 2.92 0.14 9.13
N SER A 70 4.08 0.63 8.71
CA SER A 70 4.88 -0.07 7.71
C SER A 70 5.35 -1.44 8.23
N ALA A 71 5.80 -1.50 9.48
CA ALA A 71 6.20 -2.75 10.12
C ALA A 71 5.03 -3.74 10.17
N TYR A 72 3.84 -3.27 10.56
CA TYR A 72 2.66 -4.12 10.63
C TYR A 72 2.35 -4.76 9.27
N TYR A 73 2.32 -3.95 8.20
CA TYR A 73 1.97 -4.46 6.89
C TYR A 73 3.05 -5.36 6.28
N ILE A 74 4.32 -5.06 6.55
CA ILE A 74 5.42 -5.89 6.08
C ILE A 74 5.40 -7.25 6.77
N ASP A 75 5.16 -7.26 8.10
CA ASP A 75 5.25 -8.49 8.90
C ASP A 75 3.93 -9.30 8.88
N THR A 76 2.79 -8.65 8.76
CA THR A 76 1.48 -9.28 8.95
C THR A 76 0.74 -9.51 7.65
N TYR A 77 0.79 -8.56 6.72
CA TYR A 77 0.09 -8.67 5.44
C TYR A 77 0.95 -9.41 4.44
N ASP A 78 0.46 -10.55 3.96
CA ASP A 78 1.22 -11.38 3.03
C ASP A 78 1.00 -10.93 1.58
N PHE A 79 1.74 -9.89 1.16
CA PHE A 79 1.70 -9.36 -0.20
C PHE A 79 2.05 -10.42 -1.24
N ALA A 80 3.03 -11.24 -0.95
CA ALA A 80 3.48 -12.29 -1.89
C ALA A 80 2.35 -13.29 -2.14
N ARG A 81 1.64 -13.69 -1.10
CA ARG A 81 0.51 -14.61 -1.21
C ARG A 81 -0.63 -14.00 -2.03
N GLU A 82 -0.96 -12.73 -1.76
CA GLU A 82 -2.02 -12.04 -2.49
C GLU A 82 -1.70 -11.94 -3.98
N ILE A 83 -0.47 -11.61 -4.31
CA ILE A 83 -0.01 -11.56 -5.70
C ILE A 83 -0.07 -12.94 -6.35
N GLU A 84 0.31 -13.99 -5.63
CA GLU A 84 0.25 -15.35 -6.12
C GLU A 84 -1.19 -15.79 -6.38
N ILE A 85 -2.11 -15.47 -5.47
CA ILE A 85 -3.54 -15.76 -5.66
C ILE A 85 -4.07 -15.05 -6.90
N LEU A 86 -3.70 -13.78 -7.09
CA LEU A 86 -4.07 -13.03 -8.29
C LEU A 86 -3.61 -13.72 -9.56
N ALA A 87 -2.42 -14.31 -9.55
CA ALA A 87 -1.88 -15.00 -10.70
C ALA A 87 -2.71 -16.26 -11.06
N GLN A 88 -3.47 -16.79 -10.12
CA GLN A 88 -4.28 -18.00 -10.30
C GLN A 88 -5.74 -17.70 -10.65
N VAL A 89 -6.14 -16.43 -10.64
CA VAL A 89 -7.51 -16.06 -10.99
C VAL A 89 -7.72 -16.20 -12.49
N TYR A 90 -8.79 -16.93 -12.86
CA TYR A 90 -9.11 -17.12 -14.26
C TYR A 90 -9.71 -15.87 -14.87
N TYR A 91 -9.25 -15.54 -16.07
CA TYR A 91 -9.61 -14.31 -16.76
C TYR A 91 -11.08 -14.19 -17.10
N LYS A 92 -11.82 -15.29 -17.08
CA LYS A 92 -13.22 -15.31 -17.50
C LYS A 92 -14.21 -15.01 -16.38
N ASP A 93 -13.74 -14.86 -15.12
CA ASP A 93 -14.62 -14.68 -13.99
C ASP A 93 -14.41 -13.30 -13.37
N SER A 94 -15.15 -12.30 -13.88
CA SER A 94 -15.09 -10.91 -13.37
C SER A 94 -15.52 -10.80 -11.92
N SER A 95 -16.50 -11.60 -11.48
CA SER A 95 -16.96 -11.59 -10.10
C SER A 95 -15.86 -11.99 -9.14
N ARG A 96 -15.09 -12.99 -9.52
CA ARG A 96 -13.99 -13.49 -8.70
C ARG A 96 -12.89 -12.45 -8.57
N LEU A 97 -12.55 -11.79 -9.68
CA LEU A 97 -11.56 -10.73 -9.69
C LEU A 97 -12.02 -9.55 -8.83
N LYS A 98 -13.29 -9.15 -8.96
CA LYS A 98 -13.87 -8.08 -8.15
C LYS A 98 -13.80 -8.39 -6.66
N ASN A 99 -14.20 -9.60 -6.26
CA ASN A 99 -14.18 -10.01 -4.87
C ASN A 99 -12.76 -10.00 -4.30
N LEU A 100 -11.79 -10.47 -5.05
CA LEU A 100 -10.41 -10.49 -4.64
C LEU A 100 -9.85 -9.07 -4.49
N ARG A 101 -10.16 -8.18 -5.45
CA ARG A 101 -9.76 -6.79 -5.40
C ARG A 101 -10.32 -6.09 -4.15
N LEU A 102 -11.60 -6.28 -3.87
CA LEU A 102 -12.23 -5.71 -2.68
C LEU A 102 -11.63 -6.25 -1.40
N LEU A 103 -11.30 -7.54 -1.37
CA LEU A 103 -10.64 -8.15 -0.23
C LEU A 103 -9.27 -7.52 0.03
N ILE A 104 -8.50 -7.29 -1.04
CA ILE A 104 -7.19 -6.63 -0.95
C ILE A 104 -7.35 -5.21 -0.40
N ILE A 105 -8.30 -4.44 -0.92
CA ILE A 105 -8.55 -3.07 -0.47
C ILE A 105 -8.92 -3.06 1.01
N ASN A 106 -9.81 -3.95 1.44
CA ASN A 106 -10.21 -4.04 2.84
C ASN A 106 -9.05 -4.44 3.74
N SER A 107 -8.21 -5.36 3.28
CA SER A 107 -7.04 -5.80 4.05
C SER A 107 -6.02 -4.68 4.21
N LEU A 108 -5.81 -3.87 3.16
CA LEU A 108 -4.92 -2.72 3.23
C LEU A 108 -5.44 -1.66 4.21
N ASN A 109 -6.75 -1.60 4.43
CA ASN A 109 -7.36 -0.63 5.36
C ASN A 109 -7.66 -1.22 6.73
N ASP A 110 -7.18 -2.41 7.03
CA ASP A 110 -7.40 -3.09 8.32
C ASP A 110 -6.99 -2.21 9.51
N LYS A 111 -5.90 -1.48 9.39
CA LYS A 111 -5.44 -0.53 10.40
C LYS A 111 -5.65 0.93 9.99
N LYS A 112 -6.64 1.16 9.13
CA LYS A 112 -6.95 2.50 8.59
C LYS A 112 -5.72 3.14 7.92
N LEU A 113 -4.97 2.33 7.18
CA LEU A 113 -3.72 2.74 6.55
C LEU A 113 -3.89 4.02 5.73
N ILE A 114 -4.82 4.02 4.80
CA ILE A 114 -4.99 5.13 3.86
C ILE A 114 -5.39 6.41 4.59
N GLU A 115 -6.31 6.32 5.53
CA GLU A 115 -6.74 7.45 6.33
C GLU A 115 -5.57 8.06 7.13
N LYS A 116 -4.76 7.20 7.75
CA LYS A 116 -3.60 7.63 8.51
C LYS A 116 -2.53 8.25 7.63
N LEU A 117 -2.29 7.67 6.44
CA LEU A 117 -1.31 8.24 5.50
C LEU A 117 -1.75 9.62 5.01
N GLN A 118 -3.03 9.81 4.73
CA GLN A 118 -3.57 11.11 4.32
C GLN A 118 -3.38 12.15 5.42
N THR A 119 -3.68 11.79 6.66
CA THR A 119 -3.52 12.68 7.81
C THR A 119 -2.07 13.08 8.00
N ILE A 120 -1.15 12.13 7.90
CA ILE A 120 0.28 12.39 8.06
C ILE A 120 0.81 13.25 6.92
N LEU A 121 0.38 12.97 5.69
CA LEU A 121 0.80 13.72 4.52
C LEU A 121 0.49 15.21 4.65
N ILE A 122 -0.67 15.54 5.19
CA ILE A 122 -1.06 16.94 5.43
C ILE A 122 -0.12 17.62 6.42
N LYS A 123 0.40 16.87 7.39
CA LYS A 123 1.30 17.40 8.42
C LYS A 123 2.75 17.53 7.98
N LEU A 124 3.11 16.90 6.89
CA LEU A 124 4.44 17.01 6.32
C LEU A 124 4.51 18.24 5.43
#